data_ea32faa62adb5d1fade58868f1506aa8
#
_entry.id   ea32faa62adb5d1fade58868f1506aa8
#
_cell.length_a   1.000
_cell.length_b   1.000
_cell.length_c   1.000
_cell.angle_alpha   90.00
_cell.angle_beta   90.00
_cell.angle_gamma   90.00
#
_symmetry.space_group_name_H-M   'P 1'
#
loop_
_entity.id
_entity.type
_entity.pdbx_description
1 polymer ?
#
loop_
_entity_poly.entity_id
_entity_poly.type
_entity_poly.pdbx_seq_one_letter_code
_entity_poly.pdbx_strand_id
1 'polypeptide(L)'
;MKEQLITEITRKMLPYLDNSQMEQLQEVLTHCFWGVQISPSSEEERLQEKETNKELLEMFISAKRVEGCSEKTLKYYNTTILRMFTEIKLHVTHMRTDDLRNYLSDYQQTSQCSKGNIDNIRRILSSFFAWLEDENYIIKSPVRRIHKIKSSKTVKETYSDESLEIMRDQCGCLRDLALIDLLASTGMRVGELVRLNRADIDFENRECVVFGKGSKERPVYFDARTKIHLKNYLDSRTDENPALFVSL
;
A
#
# COMPACT_ATOMS: atom_id res chain seq x y z
N MET A 1 0.68 15.97 -45.29
CA MET A 1 0.72 15.90 -43.84
C MET A 1 0.69 14.44 -43.34
N LYS A 2 -0.28 13.57 -43.70
CA LYS A 2 -0.33 12.15 -43.33
C LYS A 2 0.95 11.40 -43.74
N GLU A 3 1.38 11.46 -44.99
CA GLU A 3 2.60 10.81 -45.46
C GLU A 3 3.87 11.31 -44.77
N GLN A 4 3.91 12.61 -44.47
CA GLN A 4 5.01 13.22 -43.71
C GLN A 4 5.08 12.65 -42.29
N LEU A 5 3.92 12.48 -41.63
CA LEU A 5 3.85 11.91 -40.29
C LEU A 5 4.29 10.41 -40.27
N ILE A 6 3.82 9.63 -41.25
CA ILE A 6 4.23 8.22 -41.39
C ILE A 6 5.75 8.16 -41.63
N THR A 7 6.28 8.99 -42.52
CA THR A 7 7.72 9.05 -42.80
C THR A 7 8.53 9.46 -41.56
N GLU A 8 8.04 10.41 -40.76
CA GLU A 8 8.70 10.83 -39.54
C GLU A 8 8.70 9.73 -38.45
N ILE A 9 7.56 9.04 -38.25
CA ILE A 9 7.46 7.89 -37.34
C ILE A 9 8.44 6.79 -37.76
N THR A 10 8.39 6.42 -39.04
CA THR A 10 9.28 5.40 -39.61
C THR A 10 10.76 5.75 -39.39
N ARG A 11 11.14 7.00 -39.67
CA ARG A 11 12.52 7.50 -39.48
C ARG A 11 12.96 7.46 -38.03
N LYS A 12 12.07 7.80 -37.08
CA LYS A 12 12.37 7.78 -35.64
C LYS A 12 12.48 6.36 -35.10
N MET A 13 11.81 5.38 -35.72
CA MET A 13 11.85 3.99 -35.29
C MET A 13 13.01 3.19 -35.90
N LEU A 14 13.62 3.68 -36.98
CA LEU A 14 14.79 3.03 -37.62
C LEU A 14 15.91 2.55 -36.68
N PRO A 15 16.31 3.31 -35.63
CA PRO A 15 17.36 2.84 -34.71
C PRO A 15 16.94 1.72 -33.77
N TYR A 16 15.66 1.37 -33.71
CA TYR A 16 15.09 0.48 -32.69
C TYR A 16 14.49 -0.79 -33.25
N LEU A 17 14.23 -0.86 -34.56
CA LEU A 17 13.55 -1.98 -35.22
C LEU A 17 14.45 -2.55 -36.32
N ASP A 18 14.34 -3.88 -36.52
CA ASP A 18 14.92 -4.56 -37.66
C ASP A 18 14.07 -4.38 -38.92
N ASN A 19 14.55 -4.84 -40.07
CA ASN A 19 13.87 -4.64 -41.37
C ASN A 19 12.47 -5.28 -41.41
N SER A 20 12.30 -6.47 -40.81
CA SER A 20 10.99 -7.16 -40.79
C SER A 20 9.99 -6.42 -39.87
N GLN A 21 10.46 -5.93 -38.74
CA GLN A 21 9.63 -5.11 -37.83
C GLN A 21 9.28 -3.76 -38.43
N MET A 22 10.17 -3.18 -39.23
CA MET A 22 9.90 -1.95 -39.98
C MET A 22 8.83 -2.11 -41.05
N GLU A 23 8.83 -3.24 -41.77
CA GLU A 23 7.78 -3.57 -42.75
C GLU A 23 6.43 -3.71 -42.05
N GLN A 24 6.36 -4.44 -40.93
CA GLN A 24 5.16 -4.57 -40.10
C GLN A 24 4.67 -3.23 -39.58
N LEU A 25 5.57 -2.37 -39.10
CA LEU A 25 5.22 -1.02 -38.65
C LEU A 25 4.60 -0.20 -39.79
N GLN A 26 5.16 -0.25 -41.00
CA GLN A 26 4.63 0.49 -42.17
C GLN A 26 3.23 -0.04 -42.57
N GLU A 27 3.02 -1.33 -42.56
CA GLU A 27 1.69 -1.92 -42.82
C GLU A 27 0.66 -1.46 -41.80
N VAL A 28 1.00 -1.52 -40.51
CA VAL A 28 0.12 -1.08 -39.42
C VAL A 28 -0.20 0.40 -39.55
N LEU A 29 0.81 1.26 -39.77
CA LEU A 29 0.60 2.70 -39.94
C LEU A 29 -0.28 3.00 -41.16
N THR A 30 -0.06 2.31 -42.28
CA THR A 30 -0.85 2.46 -43.47
C THR A 30 -2.31 2.09 -43.24
N HIS A 31 -2.55 0.98 -42.56
CA HIS A 31 -3.89 0.51 -42.21
C HIS A 31 -4.59 1.43 -41.21
N CYS A 32 -3.91 1.80 -40.12
CA CYS A 32 -4.49 2.66 -39.08
C CYS A 32 -4.84 4.07 -39.58
N PHE A 33 -4.05 4.59 -40.50
CA PHE A 33 -4.33 5.88 -41.10
C PHE A 33 -5.21 5.81 -42.37
N TRP A 34 -5.71 4.64 -42.76
CA TRP A 34 -6.59 4.53 -43.93
C TRP A 34 -7.91 5.26 -43.68
N GLY A 35 -8.25 6.18 -44.59
CA GLY A 35 -9.47 6.99 -44.48
C GLY A 35 -9.45 8.12 -43.44
N VAL A 36 -8.36 8.28 -42.67
CA VAL A 36 -8.21 9.33 -41.66
C VAL A 36 -7.73 10.62 -42.32
N GLN A 37 -8.45 11.74 -42.13
CA GLN A 37 -7.98 13.06 -42.45
C GLN A 37 -7.24 13.66 -41.27
N ILE A 38 -5.97 14.00 -41.44
CA ILE A 38 -5.14 14.63 -40.42
C ILE A 38 -5.11 16.13 -40.67
N SER A 39 -5.74 16.91 -39.77
CA SER A 39 -5.60 18.37 -39.72
C SER A 39 -4.65 18.76 -38.58
N PRO A 40 -3.95 19.91 -38.65
CA PRO A 40 -3.22 20.41 -37.49
C PRO A 40 -4.25 20.69 -36.38
N SER A 41 -4.11 20.02 -35.26
CA SER A 41 -4.91 20.36 -34.07
C SER A 41 -4.52 21.75 -33.58
N SER A 42 -5.49 22.58 -33.22
CA SER A 42 -5.25 23.79 -32.44
C SER A 42 -4.54 23.42 -31.12
N GLU A 43 -3.72 24.33 -30.57
CA GLU A 43 -3.06 24.07 -29.26
C GLU A 43 -4.06 23.77 -28.15
N GLU A 44 -5.31 24.25 -28.28
CA GLU A 44 -6.41 23.98 -27.35
C GLU A 44 -6.90 22.52 -27.38
N GLU A 45 -6.83 21.81 -28.52
CA GLU A 45 -7.19 20.39 -28.61
C GLU A 45 -6.10 19.47 -28.07
N ARG A 46 -4.84 19.91 -27.95
CA ARG A 46 -3.75 19.20 -27.30
C ARG A 46 -3.85 19.21 -25.77
N LEU A 47 -4.68 20.10 -25.21
CA LEU A 47 -4.85 20.32 -23.78
C LEU A 47 -6.04 19.56 -23.18
N GLN A 48 -6.82 18.83 -23.97
CA GLN A 48 -7.82 17.91 -23.42
C GLN A 48 -7.18 16.55 -23.10
N GLU A 49 -6.36 16.52 -22.06
CA GLU A 49 -6.21 15.32 -21.27
C GLU A 49 -7.60 15.02 -20.68
N LYS A 50 -8.20 13.89 -21.08
CA LYS A 50 -9.60 13.58 -20.76
C LYS A 50 -9.86 13.57 -19.25
N GLU A 51 -8.89 13.16 -18.45
CA GLU A 51 -9.00 13.05 -17.00
C GLU A 51 -7.81 13.73 -16.31
N THR A 52 -8.09 14.41 -15.21
CA THR A 52 -7.07 15.00 -14.35
C THR A 52 -6.36 13.92 -13.51
N ASN A 53 -5.16 14.21 -13.03
CA ASN A 53 -4.45 13.32 -12.07
C ASN A 53 -5.32 12.91 -10.87
N LYS A 54 -6.20 13.81 -10.42
CA LYS A 54 -7.08 13.57 -9.28
C LYS A 54 -8.20 12.59 -9.63
N GLU A 55 -8.83 12.75 -10.77
CA GLU A 55 -9.86 11.83 -11.27
C GLU A 55 -9.28 10.44 -11.50
N LEU A 56 -8.10 10.32 -12.12
CA LEU A 56 -7.40 9.04 -12.28
C LEU A 56 -7.07 8.38 -10.94
N LEU A 57 -6.71 9.17 -9.92
CA LEU A 57 -6.51 8.64 -8.57
C LEU A 57 -7.82 8.13 -7.95
N GLU A 58 -8.92 8.86 -8.09
CA GLU A 58 -10.24 8.45 -7.59
C GLU A 58 -10.70 7.15 -8.25
N MET A 59 -10.50 7.01 -9.56
CA MET A 59 -10.77 5.76 -10.31
C MET A 59 -9.91 4.59 -9.81
N PHE A 60 -8.60 4.81 -9.63
CA PHE A 60 -7.71 3.81 -9.08
C PHE A 60 -8.13 3.36 -7.67
N ILE A 61 -8.46 4.29 -6.78
CA ILE A 61 -8.93 3.98 -5.42
C ILE A 61 -10.23 3.18 -5.46
N SER A 62 -11.14 3.52 -6.38
CA SER A 62 -12.40 2.78 -6.60
C SER A 62 -12.11 1.35 -7.06
N ALA A 63 -11.23 1.16 -8.05
CA ALA A 63 -10.82 -0.14 -8.54
C ALA A 63 -10.21 -1.00 -7.40
N LYS A 64 -9.31 -0.42 -6.60
CA LYS A 64 -8.69 -1.12 -5.46
C LYS A 64 -9.68 -1.45 -4.34
N ARG A 65 -10.75 -0.67 -4.18
CA ARG A 65 -11.84 -1.00 -3.26
C ARG A 65 -12.61 -2.24 -3.72
N VAL A 66 -12.94 -2.33 -5.00
CA VAL A 66 -13.58 -3.51 -5.60
C VAL A 66 -12.70 -4.74 -5.50
N GLU A 67 -11.36 -4.60 -5.62
CA GLU A 67 -10.39 -5.69 -5.40
C GLU A 67 -10.29 -6.13 -3.92
N GLY A 68 -11.03 -5.53 -2.99
CA GLY A 68 -11.07 -5.91 -1.57
C GLY A 68 -9.97 -5.28 -0.70
N CYS A 69 -9.33 -4.20 -1.14
CA CYS A 69 -8.39 -3.47 -0.31
C CYS A 69 -9.08 -2.84 0.90
N SER A 70 -8.45 -2.93 2.09
CA SER A 70 -8.98 -2.30 3.30
C SER A 70 -8.95 -0.78 3.20
N GLU A 71 -9.92 -0.09 3.84
CA GLU A 71 -9.98 1.39 3.87
C GLU A 71 -8.68 2.02 4.38
N LYS A 72 -8.00 1.38 5.33
CA LYS A 72 -6.68 1.82 5.80
C LYS A 72 -5.63 1.78 4.68
N THR A 73 -5.65 0.75 3.84
CA THR A 73 -4.76 0.62 2.68
C THR A 73 -5.09 1.67 1.62
N LEU A 74 -6.38 1.86 1.33
CA LEU A 74 -6.84 2.86 0.36
C LEU A 74 -6.47 4.29 0.79
N LYS A 75 -6.64 4.62 2.06
CA LYS A 75 -6.21 5.92 2.62
C LYS A 75 -4.70 6.11 2.46
N TYR A 76 -3.90 5.08 2.70
CA TYR A 76 -2.45 5.14 2.54
C TYR A 76 -2.04 5.31 1.08
N TYR A 77 -2.70 4.61 0.14
CA TYR A 77 -2.50 4.79 -1.30
C TYR A 77 -2.81 6.21 -1.72
N ASN A 78 -4.01 6.69 -1.38
CA ASN A 78 -4.47 8.04 -1.72
C ASN A 78 -3.49 9.12 -1.22
N THR A 79 -3.12 9.09 0.06
CA THR A 79 -2.22 10.08 0.65
C THR A 79 -0.83 10.06 -0.01
N THR A 80 -0.30 8.87 -0.31
CA THR A 80 1.03 8.72 -0.92
C THR A 80 1.05 9.25 -2.36
N ILE A 81 0.02 8.93 -3.15
CA ILE A 81 -0.06 9.35 -4.56
C ILE A 81 -0.36 10.85 -4.67
N LEU A 82 -1.25 11.39 -3.84
CA LEU A 82 -1.51 12.84 -3.78
C LEU A 82 -0.24 13.63 -3.46
N ARG A 83 0.58 13.14 -2.53
CA ARG A 83 1.86 13.78 -2.23
C ARG A 83 2.80 13.78 -3.44
N MET A 84 2.89 12.68 -4.17
CA MET A 84 3.67 12.63 -5.42
C MET A 84 3.18 13.67 -6.42
N PHE A 85 1.86 13.84 -6.61
CA PHE A 85 1.32 14.86 -7.51
C PHE A 85 1.66 16.29 -7.08
N THR A 86 1.69 16.54 -5.76
CA THR A 86 2.06 17.85 -5.21
C THR A 86 3.52 18.21 -5.52
N GLU A 87 4.40 17.22 -5.46
CA GLU A 87 5.85 17.41 -5.66
C GLU A 87 6.22 17.44 -7.16
N ILE A 88 5.70 16.51 -7.97
CA ILE A 88 6.08 16.36 -9.39
C ILE A 88 5.25 17.27 -10.29
N LYS A 89 4.19 17.84 -9.99
CA LYS A 89 3.39 18.83 -10.78
C LYS A 89 3.29 18.57 -12.30
N LEU A 90 3.37 17.31 -12.70
CA LEU A 90 3.19 16.84 -14.07
C LEU A 90 1.95 15.96 -14.15
N HIS A 91 1.32 15.91 -15.31
CA HIS A 91 0.30 14.90 -15.58
C HIS A 91 0.95 13.51 -15.63
N VAL A 92 0.26 12.45 -15.18
CA VAL A 92 0.80 11.08 -15.07
C VAL A 92 1.31 10.55 -16.41
N THR A 93 0.69 10.92 -17.52
CA THR A 93 1.08 10.52 -18.88
C THR A 93 2.44 11.06 -19.30
N HIS A 94 2.88 12.15 -18.68
CA HIS A 94 4.16 12.80 -18.97
C HIS A 94 5.26 12.47 -17.97
N MET A 95 4.92 11.76 -16.86
CA MET A 95 5.90 11.39 -15.84
C MET A 95 6.86 10.32 -16.37
N ARG A 96 8.15 10.57 -16.20
CA ARG A 96 9.24 9.65 -16.60
C ARG A 96 9.85 8.96 -15.38
N THR A 97 10.60 7.90 -15.65
CA THR A 97 11.31 7.15 -14.60
C THR A 97 12.22 8.03 -13.74
N ASP A 98 12.86 9.03 -14.35
CA ASP A 98 13.79 9.91 -13.63
C ASP A 98 13.06 10.90 -12.71
N ASP A 99 11.88 11.38 -13.10
CA ASP A 99 11.04 12.21 -12.23
C ASP A 99 10.68 11.47 -10.94
N LEU A 100 10.31 10.19 -11.07
CA LEU A 100 9.97 9.35 -9.92
C LEU A 100 11.19 8.94 -9.08
N ARG A 101 12.37 8.75 -9.70
CA ARG A 101 13.63 8.53 -8.97
C ARG A 101 14.03 9.75 -8.14
N ASN A 102 13.97 10.93 -8.75
CA ASN A 102 14.26 12.18 -8.07
C ASN A 102 13.29 12.39 -6.89
N TYR A 103 11.99 12.22 -7.14
CA TYR A 103 10.97 12.28 -6.07
C TYR A 103 11.28 11.35 -4.89
N LEU A 104 11.62 10.08 -5.15
CA LEU A 104 11.93 9.12 -4.08
C LEU A 104 13.23 9.48 -3.34
N SER A 105 14.23 10.01 -4.05
CA SER A 105 15.49 10.47 -3.49
C SER A 105 15.29 11.71 -2.58
N ASP A 106 14.58 12.71 -3.07
CA ASP A 106 14.31 13.96 -2.36
C ASP A 106 13.43 13.68 -1.14
N TYR A 107 12.42 12.81 -1.30
CA TYR A 107 11.59 12.37 -0.19
C TYR A 107 12.43 11.70 0.91
N GLN A 108 13.37 10.84 0.56
CA GLN A 108 14.24 10.18 1.52
C GLN A 108 15.13 11.18 2.28
N GLN A 109 15.70 12.14 1.58
CA GLN A 109 16.57 13.16 2.17
C GLN A 109 15.78 14.10 3.10
N THR A 110 14.63 14.58 2.64
CA THR A 110 13.82 15.56 3.39
C THR A 110 13.16 14.94 4.62
N SER A 111 12.59 13.74 4.50
CA SER A 111 11.85 13.10 5.60
C SER A 111 12.72 12.20 6.49
N GLN A 112 14.00 12.00 6.16
CA GLN A 112 14.94 11.13 6.86
C GLN A 112 14.37 9.72 7.15
N CYS A 113 13.46 9.26 6.31
CA CYS A 113 12.76 8.00 6.52
C CYS A 113 13.61 6.79 6.16
N SER A 114 13.26 5.63 6.70
CA SER A 114 13.97 4.38 6.46
C SER A 114 13.86 3.94 4.99
N LYS A 115 14.88 3.21 4.51
CA LYS A 115 14.85 2.58 3.17
C LYS A 115 13.62 1.68 2.95
N GLY A 116 13.12 1.05 4.02
CA GLY A 116 11.89 0.25 3.98
C GLY A 116 10.65 1.09 3.68
N ASN A 117 10.59 2.31 4.20
CA ASN A 117 9.48 3.23 3.92
C ASN A 117 9.52 3.72 2.47
N ILE A 118 10.71 4.04 1.94
CA ILE A 118 10.86 4.39 0.52
C ILE A 118 10.44 3.23 -0.39
N ASP A 119 10.81 1.98 -0.06
CA ASP A 119 10.34 0.82 -0.85
C ASP A 119 8.83 0.64 -0.78
N ASN A 120 8.19 0.95 0.34
CA ASN A 120 6.74 0.95 0.44
C ASN A 120 6.10 2.00 -0.48
N ILE A 121 6.63 3.25 -0.49
CA ILE A 121 6.18 4.30 -1.41
C ILE A 121 6.36 3.83 -2.86
N ARG A 122 7.55 3.33 -3.23
CA ARG A 122 7.81 2.78 -4.56
C ARG A 122 6.79 1.70 -4.96
N ARG A 123 6.42 0.80 -4.03
CA ARG A 123 5.42 -0.26 -4.28
C ARG A 123 4.02 0.31 -4.54
N ILE A 124 3.63 1.36 -3.82
CA ILE A 124 2.35 2.04 -4.05
C ILE A 124 2.35 2.70 -5.43
N LEU A 125 3.40 3.44 -5.77
CA LEU A 125 3.55 4.04 -7.09
C LEU A 125 3.57 2.97 -8.19
N SER A 126 4.24 1.84 -7.97
CA SER A 126 4.23 0.72 -8.90
C SER A 126 2.82 0.16 -9.14
N SER A 127 2.01 0.04 -8.08
CA SER A 127 0.62 -0.41 -8.20
C SER A 127 -0.25 0.58 -8.98
N PHE A 128 -0.07 1.88 -8.75
CA PHE A 128 -0.82 2.92 -9.44
C PHE A 128 -0.45 2.99 -10.92
N PHE A 129 0.83 3.06 -11.25
CA PHE A 129 1.29 3.14 -12.64
C PHE A 129 1.10 1.82 -13.41
N ALA A 130 1.04 0.66 -12.74
CA ALA A 130 0.65 -0.59 -13.39
C ALA A 130 -0.84 -0.56 -13.75
N TRP A 131 -1.70 -0.07 -12.84
CA TRP A 131 -3.12 0.11 -13.16
C TRP A 131 -3.34 1.09 -14.33
N LEU A 132 -2.60 2.21 -14.40
CA LEU A 132 -2.66 3.13 -15.54
C LEU A 132 -2.20 2.47 -16.85
N GLU A 133 -1.22 1.55 -16.81
CA GLU A 133 -0.79 0.74 -17.97
C GLU A 133 -1.87 -0.26 -18.37
N ASP A 134 -2.49 -0.95 -17.41
CA ASP A 134 -3.54 -1.95 -17.63
C ASP A 134 -4.83 -1.30 -18.21
N GLU A 135 -5.17 -0.09 -17.78
CA GLU A 135 -6.31 0.70 -18.28
C GLU A 135 -5.99 1.51 -19.56
N ASN A 136 -4.80 1.35 -20.12
CA ASN A 136 -4.32 2.03 -21.34
C ASN A 136 -4.20 3.56 -21.25
N TYR A 137 -4.11 4.15 -20.06
CA TYR A 137 -3.79 5.56 -19.88
C TYR A 137 -2.34 5.88 -20.23
N ILE A 138 -1.44 4.93 -20.03
CA ILE A 138 -0.03 5.01 -20.39
C ILE A 138 0.42 3.73 -21.09
N ILE A 139 1.38 3.86 -22.01
CA ILE A 139 1.90 2.70 -22.77
C ILE A 139 2.73 1.78 -21.87
N LYS A 140 3.50 2.36 -20.95
CA LYS A 140 4.41 1.60 -20.09
C LYS A 140 4.65 2.33 -18.77
N SER A 141 4.55 1.60 -17.67
CA SER A 141 4.79 2.11 -16.32
C SER A 141 6.22 2.64 -16.14
N PRO A 142 6.40 3.92 -15.79
CA PRO A 142 7.73 4.50 -15.53
C PRO A 142 8.40 3.93 -14.27
N VAL A 143 7.63 3.34 -13.34
CA VAL A 143 8.16 2.71 -12.12
C VAL A 143 8.82 1.37 -12.40
N ARG A 144 8.53 0.73 -13.54
CA ARG A 144 9.04 -0.62 -13.88
C ARG A 144 10.57 -0.73 -13.81
N ARG A 145 11.29 0.36 -14.11
CA ARG A 145 12.78 0.44 -14.05
C ARG A 145 13.31 0.82 -12.67
N ILE A 146 12.44 1.02 -11.67
CA ILE A 146 12.83 1.33 -10.29
C ILE A 146 12.75 0.04 -9.48
N HIS A 147 13.90 -0.61 -9.28
CA HIS A 147 13.97 -1.87 -8.58
C HIS A 147 13.77 -1.71 -7.07
N LYS A 148 13.51 -2.84 -6.41
CA LYS A 148 13.37 -2.92 -4.96
C LYS A 148 14.58 -2.30 -4.25
N ILE A 149 14.31 -1.44 -3.27
CA ILE A 149 15.35 -0.80 -2.47
C ILE A 149 15.87 -1.81 -1.45
N LYS A 150 17.18 -2.07 -1.51
CA LYS A 150 17.83 -2.97 -0.56
C LYS A 150 17.93 -2.32 0.81
N SER A 151 17.33 -2.95 1.81
CA SER A 151 17.48 -2.57 3.23
C SER A 151 18.19 -3.70 3.97
N SER A 152 19.04 -3.35 4.92
CA SER A 152 19.61 -4.32 5.85
C SER A 152 18.51 -4.92 6.72
N LYS A 153 18.56 -6.22 6.94
CA LYS A 153 17.74 -6.87 7.94
C LYS A 153 18.45 -6.66 9.29
N THR A 154 17.85 -5.86 10.16
CA THR A 154 18.29 -5.76 11.55
C THR A 154 17.45 -6.68 12.40
N VAL A 155 18.09 -7.45 13.30
CA VAL A 155 17.38 -8.17 14.34
C VAL A 155 16.83 -7.11 15.30
N LYS A 156 15.52 -7.13 15.50
CA LYS A 156 14.92 -6.26 16.51
C LYS A 156 15.13 -6.88 17.88
N GLU A 157 15.53 -6.05 18.82
CA GLU A 157 15.56 -6.45 20.23
C GLU A 157 14.14 -6.81 20.68
N THR A 158 14.05 -7.87 21.44
CA THR A 158 12.82 -8.35 22.09
C THR A 158 13.01 -8.22 23.59
N TYR A 159 11.91 -8.14 24.34
CA TYR A 159 11.99 -8.20 25.80
C TYR A 159 12.54 -9.55 26.23
N SER A 160 13.46 -9.55 27.22
CA SER A 160 13.88 -10.76 27.91
C SER A 160 12.80 -11.23 28.88
N ASP A 161 12.88 -12.47 29.34
CA ASP A 161 11.95 -13.01 30.33
C ASP A 161 12.01 -12.19 31.62
N GLU A 162 13.21 -11.76 32.06
CA GLU A 162 13.39 -10.91 33.23
C GLU A 162 12.74 -9.54 33.06
N SER A 163 12.87 -8.94 31.87
CA SER A 163 12.22 -7.67 31.57
C SER A 163 10.70 -7.77 31.64
N LEU A 164 10.15 -8.91 31.20
CA LEU A 164 8.73 -9.19 31.28
C LEU A 164 8.25 -9.35 32.73
N GLU A 165 9.01 -10.05 33.61
CA GLU A 165 8.70 -10.14 35.03
C GLU A 165 8.75 -8.76 35.71
N ILE A 166 9.78 -7.93 35.43
CA ILE A 166 9.86 -6.58 35.98
C ILE A 166 8.64 -5.75 35.55
N MET A 167 8.20 -5.88 34.29
CA MET A 167 6.98 -5.20 33.82
C MET A 167 5.74 -5.65 34.60
N ARG A 168 5.60 -6.94 34.89
CA ARG A 168 4.52 -7.48 35.72
C ARG A 168 4.51 -6.92 37.12
N ASP A 169 5.68 -6.94 37.79
CA ASP A 169 5.86 -6.46 39.16
C ASP A 169 5.57 -4.95 39.30
N GLN A 170 5.79 -4.20 38.24
CA GLN A 170 5.54 -2.76 38.23
C GLN A 170 4.11 -2.38 37.82
N CYS A 171 3.26 -3.35 37.48
CA CYS A 171 1.89 -3.05 37.12
C CYS A 171 1.08 -2.54 38.31
N GLY A 172 0.65 -1.28 38.24
CA GLY A 172 -0.16 -0.63 39.27
C GLY A 172 -1.64 -1.02 39.27
N CYS A 173 -2.12 -1.72 38.25
CA CYS A 173 -3.53 -2.12 38.16
C CYS A 173 -3.71 -3.49 37.51
N LEU A 174 -4.81 -4.16 37.88
CA LEU A 174 -5.16 -5.50 37.38
C LEU A 174 -5.34 -5.55 35.88
N ARG A 175 -5.86 -4.46 35.28
CA ARG A 175 -6.06 -4.36 33.85
C ARG A 175 -4.75 -4.50 33.08
N ASP A 176 -3.75 -3.74 33.46
CA ASP A 176 -2.48 -3.68 32.73
C ASP A 176 -1.71 -4.99 32.89
N LEU A 177 -1.77 -5.59 34.09
CA LEU A 177 -1.20 -6.92 34.34
C LEU A 177 -1.85 -7.99 33.45
N ALA A 178 -3.18 -8.05 33.40
CA ALA A 178 -3.90 -8.98 32.56
C ALA A 178 -3.62 -8.78 31.06
N LEU A 179 -3.46 -7.52 30.64
CA LEU A 179 -3.16 -7.13 29.26
C LEU A 179 -1.76 -7.60 28.84
N ILE A 180 -0.75 -7.35 29.68
CA ILE A 180 0.64 -7.79 29.43
C ILE A 180 0.70 -9.31 29.34
N ASP A 181 0.07 -10.02 30.26
CA ASP A 181 0.09 -11.48 30.29
C ASP A 181 -0.61 -12.08 29.06
N LEU A 182 -1.77 -11.54 28.68
CA LEU A 182 -2.49 -12.04 27.53
C LEU A 182 -1.71 -11.81 26.21
N LEU A 183 -1.06 -10.66 26.07
CA LEU A 183 -0.19 -10.40 24.92
C LEU A 183 1.05 -11.29 24.90
N ALA A 184 1.71 -11.46 26.03
CA ALA A 184 2.92 -12.26 26.15
C ALA A 184 2.65 -13.75 25.91
N SER A 185 1.58 -14.27 26.49
CA SER A 185 1.21 -15.69 26.38
C SER A 185 0.73 -16.10 25.01
N THR A 186 -0.08 -15.22 24.35
CA THR A 186 -0.73 -15.56 23.08
C THR A 186 0.04 -15.11 21.86
N GLY A 187 0.91 -14.13 21.97
CA GLY A 187 1.56 -13.47 20.82
C GLY A 187 0.58 -12.79 19.84
N MET A 188 -0.64 -12.49 20.28
CA MET A 188 -1.59 -11.77 19.44
C MET A 188 -1.16 -10.32 19.21
N ARG A 189 -1.64 -9.74 18.11
CA ARG A 189 -1.36 -8.33 17.84
C ARG A 189 -2.26 -7.43 18.67
N VAL A 190 -1.77 -6.24 19.06
CA VAL A 190 -2.59 -5.25 19.77
C VAL A 190 -3.91 -4.96 19.03
N GLY A 191 -3.88 -4.86 17.70
CA GLY A 191 -5.09 -4.67 16.90
C GLY A 191 -6.08 -5.86 16.90
N GLU A 192 -5.65 -7.05 17.27
CA GLU A 192 -6.50 -8.21 17.50
C GLU A 192 -7.09 -8.16 18.91
N LEU A 193 -6.27 -7.86 19.91
CA LEU A 193 -6.66 -7.74 21.31
C LEU A 193 -7.77 -6.71 21.54
N VAL A 194 -7.65 -5.51 20.97
CA VAL A 194 -8.64 -4.44 21.19
C VAL A 194 -10.03 -4.73 20.60
N ARG A 195 -10.18 -5.79 19.84
CA ARG A 195 -11.46 -6.23 19.26
C ARG A 195 -12.12 -7.33 20.07
N LEU A 196 -11.45 -7.91 21.05
CA LEU A 196 -11.99 -8.98 21.87
C LEU A 196 -13.02 -8.46 22.85
N ASN A 197 -14.07 -9.23 23.01
CA ASN A 197 -15.09 -9.06 24.03
C ASN A 197 -14.88 -10.08 25.16
N ARG A 198 -15.54 -9.84 26.30
CA ARG A 198 -15.52 -10.79 27.43
C ARG A 198 -15.99 -12.19 27.01
N ALA A 199 -17.02 -12.25 26.14
CA ALA A 199 -17.60 -13.48 25.65
C ALA A 199 -16.70 -14.30 24.71
N ASP A 200 -15.66 -13.69 24.15
CA ASP A 200 -14.75 -14.36 23.20
C ASP A 200 -13.70 -15.21 23.92
N ILE A 201 -13.63 -15.16 25.26
CA ILE A 201 -12.62 -15.86 26.06
C ILE A 201 -13.18 -17.18 26.60
N ASP A 202 -12.63 -18.28 26.14
CA ASP A 202 -12.86 -19.59 26.73
C ASP A 202 -11.86 -19.84 27.90
N PHE A 203 -12.36 -19.67 29.11
CA PHE A 203 -11.54 -19.89 30.31
C PHE A 203 -11.29 -21.38 30.63
N GLU A 204 -12.11 -22.29 30.12
CA GLU A 204 -11.92 -23.71 30.37
C GLU A 204 -10.78 -24.26 29.53
N ASN A 205 -10.85 -24.03 28.23
CA ASN A 205 -9.83 -24.42 27.27
C ASN A 205 -8.65 -23.45 27.21
N ARG A 206 -8.75 -22.28 27.83
CA ARG A 206 -7.74 -21.21 27.82
C ARG A 206 -7.38 -20.77 26.43
N GLU A 207 -8.40 -20.47 25.63
CA GLU A 207 -8.26 -20.03 24.26
C GLU A 207 -9.21 -18.88 23.90
N CYS A 208 -8.91 -18.20 22.84
CA CYS A 208 -9.82 -17.32 22.14
C CYS A 208 -9.50 -17.27 20.64
N VAL A 209 -10.48 -16.91 19.84
CA VAL A 209 -10.30 -16.75 18.38
C VAL A 209 -10.01 -15.28 18.08
N VAL A 210 -8.94 -15.03 17.34
CA VAL A 210 -8.57 -13.67 16.90
C VAL A 210 -8.64 -13.52 15.40
N PHE A 211 -9.04 -12.31 14.95
CA PHE A 211 -9.16 -11.95 13.53
C PHE A 211 -7.91 -11.25 13.05
N GLY A 212 -7.12 -11.92 12.22
CA GLY A 212 -5.90 -11.41 11.64
C GLY A 212 -6.12 -10.58 10.37
N LYS A 213 -5.01 -10.22 9.73
CA LYS A 213 -5.02 -9.52 8.45
C LYS A 213 -5.70 -10.37 7.36
N GLY A 214 -6.62 -9.75 6.61
CA GLY A 214 -7.38 -10.43 5.54
C GLY A 214 -8.53 -11.28 6.07
N SER A 215 -9.12 -10.92 7.22
CA SER A 215 -10.25 -11.62 7.85
C SER A 215 -9.97 -13.10 8.14
N LYS A 216 -8.70 -13.47 8.35
CA LYS A 216 -8.33 -14.81 8.73
C LYS A 216 -8.44 -14.99 10.23
N GLU A 217 -9.24 -15.96 10.64
CA GLU A 217 -9.37 -16.38 12.03
C GLU A 217 -8.24 -17.35 12.42
N ARG A 218 -7.79 -17.24 13.66
CA ARG A 218 -6.93 -18.23 14.26
C ARG A 218 -7.19 -18.35 15.76
N PRO A 219 -7.20 -19.57 16.32
CA PRO A 219 -7.18 -19.75 17.76
C PRO A 219 -5.82 -19.31 18.32
N VAL A 220 -5.85 -18.76 19.51
CA VAL A 220 -4.67 -18.47 20.33
C VAL A 220 -4.91 -18.98 21.74
N TYR A 221 -3.85 -19.47 22.37
CA TYR A 221 -3.91 -20.14 23.67
C TYR A 221 -3.15 -19.33 24.70
N PHE A 222 -3.67 -19.26 25.91
CA PHE A 222 -3.04 -18.57 27.03
C PHE A 222 -2.78 -19.50 28.23
N ASP A 223 -1.77 -19.15 29.01
CA ASP A 223 -1.33 -19.97 30.15
C ASP A 223 -2.21 -19.80 31.39
N ALA A 224 -1.92 -20.59 32.44
CA ALA A 224 -2.67 -20.55 33.67
C ALA A 224 -2.53 -19.24 34.46
N ARG A 225 -1.37 -18.57 34.36
CA ARG A 225 -1.12 -17.23 34.94
C ARG A 225 -2.03 -16.20 34.32
N THR A 226 -2.06 -16.15 33.01
CA THR A 226 -2.94 -15.26 32.25
C THR A 226 -4.41 -15.48 32.60
N LYS A 227 -4.86 -16.74 32.73
CA LYS A 227 -6.22 -17.07 33.16
C LYS A 227 -6.55 -16.43 34.52
N ILE A 228 -5.65 -16.53 35.49
CA ILE A 228 -5.85 -16.00 36.85
C ILE A 228 -5.93 -14.45 36.79
N HIS A 229 -4.96 -13.79 36.17
CA HIS A 229 -4.91 -12.35 36.13
C HIS A 229 -6.07 -11.76 35.32
N LEU A 230 -6.46 -12.41 34.23
CA LEU A 230 -7.60 -11.99 33.44
C LEU A 230 -8.93 -12.10 34.18
N LYS A 231 -9.12 -13.21 34.95
CA LYS A 231 -10.28 -13.36 35.83
C LYS A 231 -10.30 -12.29 36.91
N ASN A 232 -9.18 -12.08 37.64
CA ASN A 232 -9.09 -11.05 38.67
C ASN A 232 -9.43 -9.66 38.13
N TYR A 233 -8.96 -9.34 36.92
CA TYR A 233 -9.33 -8.07 36.26
C TYR A 233 -10.83 -8.00 35.94
N LEU A 234 -11.39 -9.04 35.32
CA LEU A 234 -12.83 -9.04 34.98
C LEU A 234 -13.73 -8.99 36.20
N ASP A 235 -13.36 -9.71 37.28
CA ASP A 235 -14.10 -9.69 38.54
C ASP A 235 -14.04 -8.33 39.25
N SER A 236 -12.99 -7.55 39.01
CA SER A 236 -12.84 -6.18 39.54
C SER A 236 -13.62 -5.11 38.76
N ARG A 237 -14.17 -5.48 37.59
CA ARG A 237 -14.93 -4.53 36.75
C ARG A 237 -16.34 -4.37 37.27
N THR A 238 -16.78 -3.12 37.32
CA THR A 238 -18.14 -2.73 37.74
C THR A 238 -19.02 -2.28 36.57
N ASP A 239 -18.47 -2.20 35.35
CA ASP A 239 -19.16 -1.78 34.13
C ASP A 239 -19.74 -2.98 33.36
N GLU A 240 -20.73 -2.72 32.50
CA GLU A 240 -21.36 -3.72 31.63
C GLU A 240 -20.82 -3.69 30.19
N ASN A 241 -19.74 -2.97 29.93
CA ASN A 241 -19.17 -2.88 28.58
C ASN A 241 -18.72 -4.28 28.11
N PRO A 242 -19.14 -4.75 26.91
CA PRO A 242 -18.78 -6.07 26.41
C PRO A 242 -17.29 -6.22 26.09
N ALA A 243 -16.57 -5.14 25.78
CA ALA A 243 -15.15 -5.20 25.43
C ALA A 243 -14.32 -5.86 26.54
N LEU A 244 -13.36 -6.70 26.14
CA LEU A 244 -12.48 -7.41 27.08
C LEU A 244 -11.69 -6.41 27.94
N PHE A 245 -11.12 -5.39 27.32
CA PHE A 245 -10.41 -4.32 28.02
C PHE A 245 -11.05 -2.97 27.79
N VAL A 246 -11.20 -2.18 28.85
CA VAL A 246 -11.76 -0.82 28.80
C VAL A 246 -10.73 0.21 29.25
N SER A 247 -10.88 1.46 28.83
CA SER A 247 -10.12 2.58 29.38
C SER A 247 -10.52 2.78 30.85
N LEU A 248 -9.55 3.03 31.70
CA LEU A 248 -9.75 3.45 33.09
C LEU A 248 -10.10 4.93 33.13
#